data_67a7bca55f3bd475411827cf8f11b979
#
_entry.id   67a7bca55f3bd475411827cf8f11b979
#
_cell.length_a   1.000
_cell.length_b   1.000
_cell.length_c   1.000
_cell.angle_alpha   90.00
_cell.angle_beta   90.00
_cell.angle_gamma   90.00
#
_symmetry.space_group_name_H-M   'P 1'
#
loop_
_entity.id
_entity.type
_entity.pdbx_description
1 polymer ?
#
loop_
_entity_poly.entity_id
_entity_poly.type
_entity_poly.pdbx_seq_one_letter_code
_entity_poly.pdbx_strand_id
1 'polypeptide(L)'
;MKIEVRNGAVTIEGYVNVTERLSKPIRDVRGQFLEKVATGAFNSALQRNDNVELRFNHRRKLGDQQDGTLELREDNIGLYAKATVSDREVVELAENRQLKGWSFGFRKLEDEWEKQENMPEIRTLKAIDMSEVSILSVNPAYIATSVSVRADEGEDLLECRSNDQAIGVVEYDIEEKRQEEKPKVDNSKYHELINQLKG
;
A
#
# COMPACT_ATOMS: atom_id res chain seq x y z
N MET A 1 9.88 1.44 -2.21
CA MET A 1 8.71 2.34 -2.12
C MET A 1 9.23 3.70 -1.70
N LYS A 2 8.87 4.75 -2.41
CA LYS A 2 9.19 6.13 -2.08
C LYS A 2 7.94 6.82 -1.54
N ILE A 3 8.08 7.60 -0.48
CA ILE A 3 7.00 8.33 0.18
C ILE A 3 7.44 9.77 0.32
N GLU A 4 6.67 10.67 -0.24
CA GLU A 4 6.91 12.11 -0.21
C GLU A 4 5.72 12.81 0.42
N VAL A 5 5.96 13.62 1.47
CA VAL A 5 4.91 14.40 2.15
C VAL A 5 5.14 15.87 1.88
N ARG A 6 4.18 16.53 1.21
CA ARG A 6 4.21 17.94 0.84
C ARG A 6 2.82 18.56 0.98
N ASN A 7 2.74 19.76 1.54
CA ASN A 7 1.51 20.56 1.58
C ASN A 7 0.26 19.81 2.11
N GLY A 8 0.43 18.92 3.09
CA GLY A 8 -0.69 18.16 3.67
C GLY A 8 -1.19 17.01 2.79
N ALA A 9 -0.47 16.66 1.74
CA ALA A 9 -0.71 15.48 0.91
C ALA A 9 0.51 14.55 0.95
N VAL A 10 0.27 13.28 0.67
CA VAL A 10 1.33 12.27 0.54
C VAL A 10 1.28 11.64 -0.85
N THR A 11 2.43 11.62 -1.52
CA THR A 11 2.65 10.85 -2.75
C THR A 11 3.44 9.60 -2.39
N ILE A 12 2.91 8.45 -2.78
CA ILE A 12 3.50 7.14 -2.53
C ILE A 12 3.69 6.45 -3.87
N GLU A 13 4.91 5.99 -4.15
CA GLU A 13 5.21 5.32 -5.41
C GLU A 13 6.11 4.10 -5.21
N GLY A 14 5.95 3.09 -6.08
CA GLY A 14 6.78 1.90 -6.10
C GLY A 14 6.06 0.66 -6.62
N TYR A 15 6.76 -0.47 -6.60
CA TYR A 15 6.21 -1.72 -7.07
C TYR A 15 5.28 -2.35 -6.03
N VAL A 16 4.05 -2.62 -6.46
CA VAL A 16 3.05 -3.36 -5.69
C VAL A 16 3.37 -4.85 -5.69
N ASN A 17 3.81 -5.37 -6.83
CA ASN A 17 4.26 -6.74 -7.00
C ASN A 17 5.33 -6.82 -8.10
N VAL A 18 6.21 -7.81 -8.00
CA VAL A 18 7.22 -8.13 -9.01
C VAL A 18 6.81 -9.42 -9.71
N THR A 19 6.65 -9.36 -11.03
CA THR A 19 6.27 -10.55 -11.82
C THR A 19 7.39 -11.60 -11.85
N GLU A 20 7.02 -12.86 -12.10
CA GLU A 20 7.90 -14.05 -12.14
C GLU A 20 8.70 -14.33 -10.84
N ARG A 21 8.47 -13.57 -9.79
CA ARG A 21 9.12 -13.75 -8.51
C ARG A 21 8.24 -14.57 -7.56
N LEU A 22 8.82 -15.63 -6.98
CA LEU A 22 8.14 -16.46 -6.00
C LEU A 22 7.87 -15.67 -4.70
N SER A 23 6.68 -15.85 -4.16
CA SER A 23 6.29 -15.38 -2.84
C SER A 23 6.99 -16.15 -1.72
N LYS A 24 6.87 -15.67 -0.49
CA LYS A 24 7.03 -16.53 0.69
C LYS A 24 5.93 -17.61 0.70
N PRO A 25 6.14 -18.69 1.46
CA PRO A 25 5.12 -19.73 1.57
C PRO A 25 3.77 -19.17 2.03
N ILE A 26 2.74 -19.38 1.23
CA ILE A 26 1.35 -19.07 1.51
C ILE A 26 0.68 -20.34 2.02
N ARG A 27 -0.24 -20.22 2.97
CA ARG A 27 -1.02 -21.34 3.50
C ARG A 27 -2.48 -21.21 3.08
N ASP A 28 -3.02 -22.31 2.57
CA ASP A 28 -4.46 -22.48 2.35
C ASP A 28 -4.93 -23.84 2.92
N VAL A 29 -6.15 -24.22 2.61
CA VAL A 29 -6.76 -25.49 3.06
C VAL A 29 -6.03 -26.76 2.52
N ARG A 30 -5.25 -26.61 1.44
CA ARG A 30 -4.46 -27.71 0.82
C ARG A 30 -3.05 -27.84 1.38
N GLY A 31 -2.58 -26.84 2.12
CA GLY A 31 -1.25 -26.81 2.69
C GLY A 31 -0.47 -25.54 2.36
N GLN A 32 0.85 -25.68 2.23
CA GLN A 32 1.73 -24.56 1.85
C GLN A 32 2.04 -24.61 0.35
N PHE A 33 2.02 -23.45 -0.28
CA PHE A 33 2.44 -23.27 -1.67
C PHE A 33 3.23 -21.97 -1.84
N LEU A 34 3.96 -21.87 -2.94
CA LEU A 34 4.60 -20.64 -3.40
C LEU A 34 3.78 -20.08 -4.55
N GLU A 35 3.76 -18.76 -4.71
CA GLU A 35 2.99 -18.11 -5.76
C GLU A 35 3.83 -17.10 -6.52
N LYS A 36 3.60 -16.98 -7.80
CA LYS A 36 4.11 -15.90 -8.64
C LYS A 36 3.03 -15.41 -9.59
N VAL A 37 3.17 -14.17 -10.03
CA VAL A 37 2.31 -13.58 -11.07
C VAL A 37 3.08 -13.59 -12.38
N ALA A 38 2.47 -14.13 -13.43
CA ALA A 38 3.07 -14.16 -14.76
C ALA A 38 3.19 -12.74 -15.34
N THR A 39 4.26 -12.51 -16.10
CA THR A 39 4.44 -11.27 -16.88
C THR A 39 3.26 -11.06 -17.81
N GLY A 40 2.71 -9.83 -17.88
CA GLY A 40 1.55 -9.47 -18.67
C GLY A 40 0.19 -9.69 -17.99
N ALA A 41 0.16 -10.38 -16.82
CA ALA A 41 -1.08 -10.63 -16.11
C ALA A 41 -1.71 -9.34 -15.56
N PHE A 42 -0.90 -8.43 -15.01
CA PHE A 42 -1.38 -7.13 -14.56
C PHE A 42 -1.78 -6.22 -15.71
N ASN A 43 -0.99 -6.16 -16.79
CA ASN A 43 -1.34 -5.36 -17.98
C ASN A 43 -2.68 -5.80 -18.55
N SER A 44 -2.90 -7.12 -18.68
CA SER A 44 -4.17 -7.67 -19.13
C SER A 44 -5.32 -7.36 -18.16
N ALA A 45 -5.07 -7.36 -16.85
CA ALA A 45 -6.07 -6.98 -15.85
C ALA A 45 -6.44 -5.49 -15.97
N LEU A 46 -5.46 -4.60 -16.10
CA LEU A 46 -5.68 -3.15 -16.28
C LEU A 46 -6.40 -2.80 -17.58
N GLN A 47 -6.22 -3.59 -18.65
CA GLN A 47 -6.97 -3.42 -19.89
C GLN A 47 -8.45 -3.85 -19.76
N ARG A 48 -8.75 -4.80 -18.88
CA ARG A 48 -10.13 -5.26 -18.63
C ARG A 48 -10.87 -4.38 -17.63
N ASN A 49 -10.17 -3.88 -16.62
CA ASN A 49 -10.73 -3.02 -15.59
C ASN A 49 -9.91 -1.71 -15.53
N ASP A 50 -10.50 -0.63 -16.03
CA ASP A 50 -9.89 0.70 -16.10
C ASP A 50 -10.11 1.53 -14.82
N ASN A 51 -10.75 0.97 -13.81
CA ASN A 51 -11.03 1.66 -12.55
C ASN A 51 -10.71 0.81 -11.33
N VAL A 52 -9.42 0.54 -11.13
CA VAL A 52 -8.93 -0.10 -9.90
C VAL A 52 -8.97 0.90 -8.74
N GLU A 53 -9.55 0.48 -7.61
CA GLU A 53 -9.64 1.32 -6.43
C GLU A 53 -8.30 1.42 -5.68
N LEU A 54 -8.01 2.61 -5.14
CA LEU A 54 -7.02 2.80 -4.09
C LEU A 54 -7.68 2.67 -2.73
N ARG A 55 -7.16 1.77 -1.89
CA ARG A 55 -7.68 1.56 -0.53
C ARG A 55 -6.62 1.73 0.54
N PHE A 56 -7.06 1.88 1.77
CA PHE A 56 -6.23 1.83 2.96
C PHE A 56 -6.53 0.56 3.76
N ASN A 57 -5.50 -0.28 3.97
CA ASN A 57 -5.59 -1.56 4.67
C ASN A 57 -6.75 -2.46 4.17
N HIS A 58 -7.01 -2.49 2.85
CA HIS A 58 -8.10 -3.27 2.20
C HIS A 58 -9.52 -2.91 2.63
N ARG A 59 -9.71 -1.81 3.34
CA ARG A 59 -11.02 -1.47 3.94
C ARG A 59 -11.58 -0.17 3.40
N ARG A 60 -10.86 0.92 3.55
CA ARG A 60 -11.35 2.26 3.24
C ARG A 60 -10.86 2.72 1.88
N LYS A 61 -11.78 3.08 1.01
CA LYS A 61 -11.46 3.69 -0.28
C LYS A 61 -10.84 5.07 -0.05
N LEU A 62 -9.74 5.34 -0.75
CA LEU A 62 -9.04 6.62 -0.77
C LEU A 62 -9.23 7.36 -2.10
N GLY A 63 -9.52 6.63 -3.16
CA GLY A 63 -9.69 7.12 -4.51
C GLY A 63 -9.62 5.98 -5.51
N ASP A 64 -9.35 6.27 -6.77
CA ASP A 64 -9.22 5.29 -7.84
C ASP A 64 -8.43 5.85 -9.04
N GLN A 65 -8.37 5.07 -10.14
CA GLN A 65 -7.70 5.51 -11.36
C GLN A 65 -8.47 6.61 -12.09
N GLN A 66 -9.81 6.60 -12.04
CA GLN A 66 -10.64 7.55 -12.78
C GLN A 66 -10.62 8.94 -12.16
N ASP A 67 -10.50 9.04 -10.82
CA ASP A 67 -10.36 10.34 -10.14
C ASP A 67 -8.92 10.88 -10.15
N GLY A 68 -7.97 10.12 -10.70
CA GLY A 68 -6.56 10.50 -10.79
C GLY A 68 -5.77 10.34 -9.50
N THR A 69 -6.35 9.77 -8.45
CA THR A 69 -5.67 9.50 -7.17
C THR A 69 -4.65 8.36 -7.33
N LEU A 70 -4.90 7.42 -8.25
CA LEU A 70 -4.09 6.23 -8.47
C LEU A 70 -3.66 6.10 -9.94
N GLU A 71 -2.36 5.98 -10.15
CA GLU A 71 -1.77 5.60 -11.44
C GLU A 71 -1.18 4.20 -11.34
N LEU A 72 -1.54 3.32 -12.27
CA LEU A 72 -1.05 1.94 -12.35
C LEU A 72 -0.48 1.64 -13.73
N ARG A 73 0.60 0.88 -13.77
CA ARG A 73 1.15 0.29 -14.98
C ARG A 73 1.92 -0.97 -14.66
N GLU A 74 1.94 -1.91 -15.58
CA GLU A 74 2.92 -2.99 -15.57
C GLU A 74 4.09 -2.62 -16.47
N ASP A 75 5.29 -2.86 -15.98
CA ASP A 75 6.53 -2.79 -16.76
C ASP A 75 7.28 -4.13 -16.69
N ASN A 76 8.53 -4.18 -17.17
CA ASN A 76 9.35 -5.39 -17.18
C ASN A 76 9.78 -5.88 -15.78
N ILE A 77 9.48 -5.15 -14.73
CA ILE A 77 9.72 -5.56 -13.33
C ILE A 77 8.44 -6.10 -12.71
N GLY A 78 7.29 -5.43 -12.95
CA GLY A 78 6.02 -5.82 -12.38
C GLY A 78 5.00 -4.69 -12.32
N LEU A 79 4.03 -4.79 -11.41
CA LEU A 79 3.00 -3.78 -11.19
C LEU A 79 3.57 -2.61 -10.41
N TYR A 80 3.70 -1.47 -11.08
CA TYR A 80 4.06 -0.19 -10.46
C TYR A 80 2.83 0.63 -10.16
N ALA A 81 2.80 1.25 -8.98
CA ALA A 81 1.77 2.18 -8.55
C ALA A 81 2.36 3.52 -8.15
N LYS A 82 1.60 4.59 -8.42
CA LYS A 82 1.79 5.92 -7.85
C LYS A 82 0.44 6.43 -7.37
N ALA A 83 0.37 6.87 -6.13
CA ALA A 83 -0.84 7.42 -5.53
C ALA A 83 -0.54 8.73 -4.82
N THR A 84 -1.45 9.70 -4.95
CA THR A 84 -1.39 10.96 -4.21
C THR A 84 -2.68 11.14 -3.44
N VAL A 85 -2.58 11.19 -2.11
CA VAL A 85 -3.73 11.28 -1.20
C VAL A 85 -3.55 12.39 -0.17
N SER A 86 -4.66 13.02 0.21
CA SER A 86 -4.73 14.04 1.27
C SER A 86 -5.52 13.55 2.50
N ASP A 87 -5.75 12.24 2.59
CA ASP A 87 -6.39 11.64 3.75
C ASP A 87 -5.53 11.87 5.00
N ARG A 88 -6.14 12.47 6.02
CA ARG A 88 -5.43 12.92 7.23
C ARG A 88 -4.69 11.78 7.94
N GLU A 89 -5.33 10.62 8.08
CA GLU A 89 -4.72 9.47 8.77
C GLU A 89 -3.52 8.94 7.97
N VAL A 90 -3.65 8.83 6.64
CA VAL A 90 -2.56 8.36 5.78
C VAL A 90 -1.39 9.34 5.79
N VAL A 91 -1.67 10.66 5.78
CA VAL A 91 -0.65 11.70 5.89
C VAL A 91 0.07 11.63 7.25
N GLU A 92 -0.67 11.54 8.37
CA GLU A 92 -0.10 11.41 9.71
C GLU A 92 0.79 10.14 9.83
N LEU A 93 0.34 9.02 9.29
CA LEU A 93 1.12 7.78 9.27
C LEU A 93 2.38 7.88 8.40
N ALA A 94 2.31 8.61 7.28
CA ALA A 94 3.47 8.87 6.44
C ALA A 94 4.48 9.77 7.15
N GLU A 95 4.04 10.88 7.78
CA GLU A 95 4.88 11.78 8.59
C GLU A 95 5.59 11.00 9.71
N ASN A 96 4.92 10.03 10.31
CA ASN A 96 5.45 9.17 11.37
C ASN A 96 6.21 7.94 10.87
N ARG A 97 6.42 7.79 9.55
CA ARG A 97 7.11 6.65 8.91
C ARG A 97 6.49 5.29 9.24
N GLN A 98 5.15 5.25 9.36
CA GLN A 98 4.41 4.06 9.76
C GLN A 98 3.76 3.32 8.59
N LEU A 99 3.82 3.85 7.37
CA LEU A 99 3.39 3.11 6.18
C LEU A 99 4.36 1.96 5.89
N LYS A 100 3.83 0.78 5.57
CA LYS A 100 4.60 -0.47 5.47
C LYS A 100 4.81 -0.95 4.04
N GLY A 101 3.89 -0.67 3.14
CA GLY A 101 4.00 -1.14 1.77
C GLY A 101 2.68 -1.12 1.02
N TRP A 102 2.69 -1.88 -0.06
CA TRP A 102 1.58 -2.06 -0.94
C TRP A 102 0.98 -3.47 -0.81
N SER A 103 -0.27 -3.59 -1.15
CA SER A 103 -0.97 -4.84 -1.38
C SER A 103 -1.91 -4.69 -2.56
N PHE A 104 -2.37 -5.77 -3.16
CA PHE A 104 -3.41 -5.74 -4.18
C PHE A 104 -4.45 -6.82 -3.94
N GLY A 105 -5.69 -6.53 -4.31
CA GLY A 105 -6.82 -7.44 -4.25
C GLY A 105 -7.25 -7.85 -5.65
N PHE A 106 -7.54 -9.14 -5.85
CA PHE A 106 -7.88 -9.69 -7.14
C PHE A 106 -8.78 -10.91 -7.03
N ARG A 107 -9.47 -11.24 -8.12
CA ARG A 107 -10.07 -12.54 -8.35
C ARG A 107 -9.21 -13.31 -9.34
N LYS A 108 -8.96 -14.57 -9.04
CA LYS A 108 -8.26 -15.45 -9.97
C LYS A 108 -9.18 -15.75 -11.17
N LEU A 109 -8.66 -15.57 -12.38
CA LEU A 109 -9.30 -16.02 -13.60
C LEU A 109 -8.63 -17.29 -14.14
N GLU A 110 -7.29 -17.32 -14.18
CA GLU A 110 -6.52 -18.47 -14.65
C GLU A 110 -5.25 -18.64 -13.83
N ASP A 111 -4.98 -19.86 -13.39
CA ASP A 111 -3.75 -20.24 -12.71
C ASP A 111 -3.24 -21.60 -13.18
N GLU A 112 -1.95 -21.81 -12.98
CA GLU A 112 -1.26 -23.06 -13.27
C GLU A 112 -0.54 -23.51 -11.99
N TRP A 113 -0.58 -24.83 -11.73
CA TRP A 113 0.05 -25.43 -10.56
C TRP A 113 1.13 -26.42 -11.00
N GLU A 114 2.32 -26.24 -10.46
CA GLU A 114 3.48 -27.09 -10.70
C GLU A 114 3.87 -27.83 -9.42
N LYS A 115 3.88 -29.17 -9.49
CA LYS A 115 4.34 -30.01 -8.38
C LYS A 115 5.85 -30.12 -8.42
N GLN A 116 6.46 -29.98 -7.26
CA GLN A 116 7.90 -30.17 -7.07
C GLN A 116 8.16 -31.31 -6.08
N GLU A 117 9.21 -32.09 -6.33
CA GLU A 117 9.62 -33.13 -5.39
C GLU A 117 10.22 -32.48 -4.11
N ASN A 118 9.64 -32.81 -2.94
CA ASN A 118 10.08 -32.35 -1.62
C ASN A 118 10.02 -30.82 -1.39
N MET A 119 9.27 -30.07 -2.19
CA MET A 119 9.05 -28.63 -2.04
C MET A 119 7.56 -28.28 -2.14
N PRO A 120 7.13 -27.11 -1.61
CA PRO A 120 5.77 -26.64 -1.83
C PRO A 120 5.45 -26.51 -3.32
N GLU A 121 4.20 -26.79 -3.70
CA GLU A 121 3.72 -26.54 -5.07
C GLU A 121 3.89 -25.05 -5.44
N ILE A 122 4.12 -24.79 -6.72
CA ILE A 122 4.16 -23.43 -7.24
C ILE A 122 2.86 -23.14 -7.97
N ARG A 123 2.19 -22.07 -7.54
CA ARG A 123 1.04 -21.48 -8.24
C ARG A 123 1.51 -20.32 -9.09
N THR A 124 1.23 -20.35 -10.39
CA THR A 124 1.45 -19.23 -11.30
C THR A 124 0.12 -18.60 -11.67
N LEU A 125 -0.12 -17.36 -11.25
CA LEU A 125 -1.28 -16.58 -11.67
C LEU A 125 -1.07 -16.09 -13.10
N LYS A 126 -1.82 -16.65 -14.05
CA LYS A 126 -1.73 -16.32 -15.51
C LYS A 126 -2.66 -15.17 -15.87
N ALA A 127 -3.87 -15.17 -15.29
CA ALA A 127 -4.84 -14.11 -15.49
C ALA A 127 -5.59 -13.83 -14.18
N ILE A 128 -5.77 -12.55 -13.91
CA ILE A 128 -6.45 -12.05 -12.71
C ILE A 128 -7.40 -10.91 -13.09
N ASP A 129 -8.46 -10.74 -12.30
CA ASP A 129 -9.29 -9.56 -12.31
C ASP A 129 -8.95 -8.73 -11.08
N MET A 130 -8.29 -7.59 -11.29
CA MET A 130 -7.76 -6.75 -10.22
C MET A 130 -8.80 -5.72 -9.80
N SER A 131 -9.18 -5.72 -8.51
CA SER A 131 -10.20 -4.82 -7.97
C SER A 131 -9.63 -3.61 -7.24
N GLU A 132 -8.48 -3.79 -6.57
CA GLU A 132 -7.90 -2.76 -5.73
C GLU A 132 -6.38 -2.85 -5.61
N VAL A 133 -5.78 -1.71 -5.25
CA VAL A 133 -4.45 -1.60 -4.67
C VAL A 133 -4.58 -0.92 -3.32
N SER A 134 -3.87 -1.40 -2.31
CA SER A 134 -3.96 -0.87 -0.95
C SER A 134 -2.63 -0.38 -0.41
N ILE A 135 -2.69 0.78 0.26
CA ILE A 135 -1.61 1.29 1.12
C ILE A 135 -1.76 0.60 2.48
N LEU A 136 -0.66 0.07 3.01
CA LEU A 136 -0.65 -0.66 4.28
C LEU A 136 0.06 0.11 5.38
N SER A 137 -0.54 0.14 6.57
CA SER A 137 0.10 0.58 7.83
C SER A 137 0.43 -0.59 8.76
N VAL A 138 -0.05 -1.78 8.46
CA VAL A 138 0.21 -3.01 9.21
C VAL A 138 1.21 -3.89 8.47
N ASN A 139 1.95 -4.73 9.20
CA ASN A 139 2.91 -5.63 8.57
C ASN A 139 2.21 -6.61 7.60
N PRO A 140 2.71 -6.72 6.38
CA PRO A 140 2.15 -7.63 5.38
C PRO A 140 1.97 -9.08 5.84
N ALA A 141 2.83 -9.57 6.74
CA ALA A 141 2.75 -10.91 7.30
C ALA A 141 1.41 -11.24 8.00
N TYR A 142 0.66 -10.22 8.42
CA TYR A 142 -0.68 -10.41 8.99
C TYR A 142 -1.80 -10.39 7.95
N ILE A 143 -1.51 -10.00 6.70
CA ILE A 143 -2.50 -9.87 5.61
C ILE A 143 -2.35 -11.01 4.58
N ALA A 144 -1.28 -11.81 4.68
CA ALA A 144 -1.08 -13.00 3.83
C ALA A 144 -2.05 -14.17 4.13
N THR A 145 -3.00 -13.96 5.02
CA THR A 145 -4.18 -14.81 5.09
C THR A 145 -5.12 -14.38 3.98
N SER A 146 -5.41 -15.27 3.04
CA SER A 146 -6.58 -15.16 2.20
C SER A 146 -7.73 -14.64 3.07
N VAL A 147 -8.15 -13.40 2.87
CA VAL A 147 -9.44 -12.96 3.38
C VAL A 147 -10.46 -13.70 2.53
N SER A 148 -10.71 -14.96 2.87
CA SER A 148 -11.90 -15.63 2.42
C SER A 148 -13.06 -14.93 3.12
N VAL A 149 -13.61 -13.91 2.49
CA VAL A 149 -15.00 -13.59 2.73
C VAL A 149 -15.71 -14.89 2.40
N ARG A 150 -16.40 -15.50 3.38
CA ARG A 150 -17.28 -16.62 3.12
C ARG A 150 -18.30 -16.14 2.11
N ALA A 151 -18.06 -16.44 0.86
CA ALA A 151 -19.06 -16.39 -0.16
C ALA A 151 -19.83 -17.71 -0.02
N ASP A 152 -21.14 -17.64 -0.05
CA ASP A 152 -22.00 -18.78 -0.29
C ASP A 152 -21.53 -19.50 -1.57
N GLU A 153 -21.72 -20.82 -1.63
CA GLU A 153 -21.23 -21.70 -2.69
C GLU A 153 -21.46 -21.09 -4.08
N GLY A 154 -20.37 -20.61 -4.73
CA GLY A 154 -20.39 -20.12 -6.11
C GLY A 154 -19.84 -18.73 -6.36
N GLU A 155 -19.47 -17.95 -5.36
CA GLU A 155 -18.83 -16.65 -5.58
C GLU A 155 -17.30 -16.76 -5.67
N ASP A 156 -16.72 -16.09 -6.66
CA ASP A 156 -15.27 -16.00 -6.86
C ASP A 156 -14.60 -15.34 -5.64
N LEU A 157 -13.69 -16.06 -5.01
CA LEU A 157 -12.98 -15.59 -3.83
C LEU A 157 -12.09 -14.39 -4.18
N LEU A 158 -12.28 -13.29 -3.45
CA LEU A 158 -11.36 -12.16 -3.49
C LEU A 158 -10.08 -12.53 -2.72
N GLU A 159 -8.97 -12.55 -3.41
CA GLU A 159 -7.66 -12.82 -2.84
C GLU A 159 -6.88 -11.50 -2.68
N CYS A 160 -6.15 -11.36 -1.57
CA CYS A 160 -5.27 -10.22 -1.35
C CYS A 160 -3.83 -10.69 -1.22
N ARG A 161 -2.90 -9.94 -1.83
CA ARG A 161 -1.46 -10.20 -1.73
C ARG A 161 -0.72 -8.92 -1.40
N SER A 162 0.09 -8.99 -0.39
CA SER A 162 1.00 -7.92 -0.03
C SER A 162 2.42 -8.24 -0.50
N ASN A 163 3.12 -7.22 -0.94
CA ASN A 163 4.53 -7.34 -1.28
C ASN A 163 5.37 -7.34 0.01
N ASP A 164 5.38 -8.46 0.73
CA ASP A 164 6.23 -8.65 1.92
C ASP A 164 7.70 -8.86 1.57
N GLN A 165 8.02 -8.88 0.29
CA GLN A 165 9.36 -8.87 -0.26
C GLN A 165 9.70 -7.50 -0.86
N ALA A 166 9.31 -6.42 -0.19
CA ALA A 166 9.68 -5.08 -0.66
C ALA A 166 11.17 -5.07 -1.04
N ILE A 167 11.43 -5.07 -2.35
CA ILE A 167 12.76 -4.84 -2.86
C ILE A 167 12.97 -3.35 -2.70
N GLY A 168 13.63 -2.98 -1.62
CA GLY A 168 13.99 -1.61 -1.47
C GLY A 168 13.65 -1.05 -0.11
N VAL A 169 14.50 -0.20 0.31
CA VAL A 169 14.33 0.66 1.47
C VAL A 169 13.11 1.54 1.22
N VAL A 170 12.27 1.70 2.23
CA VAL A 170 11.21 2.71 2.18
C VAL A 170 11.89 4.06 2.40
N GLU A 171 11.96 4.85 1.35
CA GLU A 171 12.49 6.22 1.40
C GLU A 171 11.37 7.18 1.77
N TYR A 172 11.63 8.03 2.76
CA TYR A 172 10.72 9.10 3.18
C TYR A 172 11.36 10.45 2.89
N ASP A 173 10.67 11.28 2.12
CA ASP A 173 10.96 12.69 1.93
C ASP A 173 9.81 13.50 2.55
N ILE A 174 10.06 14.02 3.75
CA ILE A 174 9.04 14.72 4.54
C ILE A 174 9.45 16.17 4.64
N GLU A 175 8.58 17.07 4.17
CA GLU A 175 8.76 18.49 4.34
C GLU A 175 8.74 18.85 5.84
N GLU A 176 9.85 19.37 6.35
CA GLU A 176 9.90 19.85 7.72
C GLU A 176 8.94 21.06 7.87
N LYS A 177 7.91 20.89 8.69
CA LYS A 177 7.07 22.00 9.11
C LYS A 177 7.99 22.96 9.85
N ARG A 178 8.29 24.15 9.27
CA ARG A 178 8.92 25.25 10.00
C ARG A 178 8.09 25.46 11.26
N GLN A 179 8.67 25.18 12.43
CA GLN A 179 8.08 25.62 13.68
C GLN A 179 7.99 27.14 13.58
N GLU A 180 6.78 27.68 13.47
CA GLU A 180 6.58 29.11 13.68
C GLU A 180 7.12 29.38 15.08
N GLU A 181 8.25 30.07 15.16
CA GLU A 181 8.74 30.58 16.43
C GLU A 181 7.61 31.44 17.01
N LYS A 182 6.98 30.93 18.08
CA LYS A 182 6.01 31.73 18.80
C LYS A 182 6.70 33.06 19.13
N PRO A 183 6.13 34.22 18.76
CA PRO A 183 6.75 35.48 19.03
C PRO A 183 7.09 35.54 20.52
N LYS A 184 8.34 35.81 20.86
CA LYS A 184 8.76 35.99 22.24
C LYS A 184 7.93 37.13 22.80
N VAL A 185 7.04 36.80 23.74
CA VAL A 185 6.23 37.76 24.42
C VAL A 185 7.19 38.66 25.20
N ASP A 186 7.30 39.93 24.81
CA ASP A 186 8.08 40.94 25.56
C ASP A 186 7.35 41.28 26.84
N ASN A 187 7.78 40.70 27.91
CA ASN A 187 7.22 40.91 29.24
C ASN A 187 7.84 42.13 29.98
N SER A 188 8.68 42.93 29.34
CA SER A 188 9.38 44.07 29.94
C SER A 188 8.43 45.04 30.66
N LYS A 189 7.30 45.37 30.00
CA LYS A 189 6.26 46.22 30.61
C LYS A 189 5.63 45.63 31.86
N TYR A 190 5.48 44.30 31.97
CA TYR A 190 4.95 43.64 33.14
C TYR A 190 5.95 43.71 34.32
N HIS A 191 7.24 43.60 34.04
CA HIS A 191 8.28 43.75 35.08
C HIS A 191 8.39 45.16 35.59
N GLU A 192 8.23 46.19 34.72
CA GLU A 192 8.18 47.59 35.17
C GLU A 192 6.98 47.89 36.06
N LEU A 193 5.79 47.40 35.68
CA LEU A 193 4.57 47.58 36.51
C LEU A 193 4.70 46.88 37.89
N ILE A 194 5.26 45.69 37.94
CA ILE A 194 5.48 44.97 39.21
C ILE A 194 6.48 45.75 40.08
N ASN A 195 7.51 46.36 39.52
CA ASN A 195 8.47 47.15 40.26
C ASN A 195 7.87 48.46 40.78
N GLN A 196 6.96 49.08 40.08
CA GLN A 196 6.22 50.28 40.51
C GLN A 196 5.22 50.00 41.65
N LEU A 197 4.71 48.75 41.76
CA LEU A 197 3.76 48.36 42.79
C LEU A 197 4.45 47.92 44.09
N LYS A 198 5.76 47.71 44.06
CA LYS A 198 6.56 47.26 45.24
C LYS A 198 7.35 48.39 45.91
N GLY A 199 7.31 49.63 45.42
CA GLY A 199 7.89 50.84 46.00
C GLY A 199 6.82 51.66 46.70
#